data_663fa366fb738a0b072068cf4263876e
#
_entry.id   663fa366fb738a0b072068cf4263876e
#
_cell.length_a   1.000
_cell.length_b   1.000
_cell.length_c   1.000
_cell.angle_alpha   90.00
_cell.angle_beta   90.00
_cell.angle_gamma   90.00
#
_symmetry.space_group_name_H-M   'P 1'
#
loop_
_entity.id
_entity.type
_entity.pdbx_description
1 polymer ?
#
loop_
_entity_poly.entity_id
_entity_poly.type
_entity_poly.pdbx_seq_one_letter_code
_entity_poly.pdbx_strand_id
1 'polypeptide(L)'
;MILNEWRRHNVKRHEIPVRLDEGIATPSSAARSYKIHVGNEILQDIGDLVQNENVQRAVVVSDQSVNESHGRTVTQSLQAVSITVDRLSIPPGETSKSLVESERLWNEFARLQIDRKTAILAVGGGVVGDLTGFVAATFSRGLQIWQVPTTLVAQVDSAIGGKTGVNLPAGKNLVGAFWQPRGVVADISTLKSLPDREYISGLAEVVKYGMILDADFFQWLEDRAHSIREREKESLNHLVHRSAELKASVVERDEREITGLRACLNYGHTFAHAFETTAGYGTLLHGEAVSLGMMAAVRLACSLDLLDQTVVERQQKLLETLGLPVVTPVLNDIDPDDFLKIMARDKKTVGGNLRFVLPDKIGHVEIIDRIDQMLVTSAIKTVCLTT
;
A
#
# COMPACT_ATOMS: atom_id res chain seq x y z
N MET A 1 -29.05 -7.73 -2.63
CA MET A 1 -29.04 -8.00 -4.08
C MET A 1 -27.60 -8.17 -4.62
N ILE A 2 -26.62 -7.45 -4.08
CA ILE A 2 -25.19 -7.51 -4.48
C ILE A 2 -24.54 -8.88 -4.18
N LEU A 3 -24.91 -9.57 -3.10
CA LEU A 3 -24.35 -10.89 -2.72
C LEU A 3 -24.72 -12.04 -3.67
N ASN A 4 -25.74 -11.88 -4.53
CA ASN A 4 -26.18 -12.94 -5.45
C ASN A 4 -25.51 -12.90 -6.83
N GLU A 5 -24.86 -11.80 -7.22
CA GLU A 5 -24.10 -11.71 -8.47
C GLU A 5 -22.74 -12.39 -8.39
N TRP A 6 -22.14 -12.43 -7.19
CA TRP A 6 -20.83 -13.07 -6.95
C TRP A 6 -20.82 -14.59 -7.12
N ARG A 7 -21.97 -15.26 -7.06
CA ARG A 7 -22.09 -16.74 -7.13
C ARG A 7 -22.11 -17.33 -8.54
N ARG A 8 -22.09 -16.53 -9.62
CA ARG A 8 -22.41 -17.04 -10.95
C ARG A 8 -21.26 -17.22 -11.94
N HIS A 9 -20.02 -16.85 -11.62
CA HIS A 9 -18.92 -17.04 -12.56
C HIS A 9 -17.69 -17.57 -11.84
N ASN A 10 -17.21 -18.71 -12.32
CA ASN A 10 -15.89 -19.28 -12.00
C ASN A 10 -14.80 -18.37 -12.66
N VAL A 11 -14.77 -17.06 -12.32
CA VAL A 11 -13.83 -16.11 -12.89
C VAL A 11 -12.52 -16.30 -12.17
N LYS A 12 -11.51 -16.77 -12.91
CA LYS A 12 -10.16 -17.00 -12.42
C LYS A 12 -9.48 -15.67 -12.02
N ARG A 13 -9.96 -14.55 -12.58
CA ARG A 13 -9.36 -13.22 -12.45
C ARG A 13 -10.41 -12.12 -12.59
N HIS A 14 -10.34 -11.14 -11.69
CA HIS A 14 -11.08 -9.87 -11.79
C HIS A 14 -10.19 -8.78 -12.35
N GLU A 15 -10.74 -7.85 -13.11
CA GLU A 15 -10.03 -6.70 -13.68
C GLU A 15 -10.64 -5.40 -13.16
N ILE A 16 -9.82 -4.54 -12.57
CA ILE A 16 -10.18 -3.21 -12.11
C ILE A 16 -9.46 -2.20 -13.00
N PRO A 17 -10.17 -1.42 -13.83
CA PRO A 17 -9.54 -0.36 -14.61
C PRO A 17 -9.13 0.80 -13.71
N VAL A 18 -7.98 1.41 -13.97
CA VAL A 18 -7.54 2.69 -13.39
C VAL A 18 -7.46 3.69 -14.53
N ARG A 19 -8.38 4.65 -14.55
CA ARG A 19 -8.52 5.65 -15.63
C ARG A 19 -7.92 6.99 -15.18
N LEU A 20 -6.89 7.44 -15.88
CA LEU A 20 -6.12 8.64 -15.51
C LEU A 20 -6.25 9.77 -16.54
N ASP A 21 -7.22 9.69 -17.42
CA ASP A 21 -7.25 10.47 -18.67
C ASP A 21 -8.46 11.41 -18.80
N GLU A 22 -9.27 11.55 -17.75
CA GLU A 22 -10.45 12.40 -17.80
C GLU A 22 -10.05 13.89 -17.72
N GLY A 23 -9.95 14.54 -18.88
CA GLY A 23 -9.90 15.99 -18.98
C GLY A 23 -9.15 16.60 -20.15
N ILE A 24 -8.06 16.03 -20.64
CA ILE A 24 -7.33 16.54 -21.83
C ILE A 24 -6.71 15.36 -22.57
N ALA A 25 -7.28 15.00 -23.69
CA ALA A 25 -6.73 13.97 -24.59
C ALA A 25 -5.38 14.47 -25.16
N THR A 26 -4.30 14.19 -24.46
CA THR A 26 -2.96 14.26 -25.06
C THR A 26 -2.56 12.84 -25.47
N PRO A 27 -1.77 12.64 -26.53
CA PRO A 27 -1.31 11.30 -26.95
C PRO A 27 -0.54 10.54 -25.85
N SER A 28 -0.12 11.22 -24.78
CA SER A 28 0.56 10.63 -23.62
C SER A 28 -0.38 10.16 -22.51
N SER A 29 -1.67 10.55 -22.52
CA SER A 29 -2.61 10.25 -21.45
C SER A 29 -3.05 8.79 -21.44
N ALA A 30 -3.42 8.24 -22.60
CA ALA A 30 -3.78 6.82 -22.73
C ALA A 30 -2.68 5.85 -22.27
N ALA A 31 -1.43 6.31 -22.24
CA ALA A 31 -0.29 5.52 -21.77
C ALA A 31 -0.17 5.42 -20.24
N ARG A 32 -1.00 6.14 -19.44
CA ARG A 32 -0.96 6.14 -17.97
C ARG A 32 -2.05 5.30 -17.33
N SER A 33 -3.17 5.12 -18.04
CA SER A 33 -4.25 4.23 -17.58
C SER A 33 -3.80 2.77 -17.65
N TYR A 34 -4.21 1.97 -16.68
CA TYR A 34 -3.82 0.57 -16.57
C TYR A 34 -4.92 -0.28 -15.94
N LYS A 35 -4.70 -1.58 -15.83
CA LYS A 35 -5.59 -2.52 -15.15
C LYS A 35 -4.91 -3.14 -13.94
N ILE A 36 -5.70 -3.35 -12.89
CA ILE A 36 -5.35 -4.18 -11.76
C ILE A 36 -6.04 -5.53 -11.94
N HIS A 37 -5.26 -6.59 -12.00
CA HIS A 37 -5.73 -7.97 -12.10
C HIS A 37 -5.66 -8.61 -10.72
N VAL A 38 -6.81 -9.00 -10.16
CA VAL A 38 -6.90 -9.69 -8.86
C VAL A 38 -7.42 -11.10 -9.08
N GLY A 39 -6.74 -12.09 -8.54
CA GLY A 39 -7.16 -13.48 -8.67
C GLY A 39 -6.34 -14.45 -7.85
N ASN A 40 -6.63 -15.75 -8.01
CA ASN A 40 -5.89 -16.81 -7.34
C ASN A 40 -5.12 -17.63 -8.38
N GLU A 41 -3.83 -17.81 -8.15
CA GLU A 41 -2.94 -18.57 -9.05
C GLU A 41 -2.84 -17.96 -10.46
N ILE A 42 -2.83 -16.60 -10.54
CA ILE A 42 -2.76 -15.88 -11.81
C ILE A 42 -1.34 -15.46 -12.22
N LEU A 43 -0.33 -15.69 -11.37
CA LEU A 43 1.07 -15.41 -11.74
C LEU A 43 1.54 -16.23 -12.95
N GLN A 44 0.98 -17.43 -13.12
CA GLN A 44 1.29 -18.29 -14.27
C GLN A 44 0.75 -17.75 -15.60
N ASP A 45 -0.18 -16.80 -15.57
CA ASP A 45 -0.81 -16.20 -16.75
C ASP A 45 -0.21 -14.80 -17.07
N ILE A 46 0.80 -14.33 -16.30
CA ILE A 46 1.36 -12.98 -16.48
C ILE A 46 2.07 -12.82 -17.82
N GLY A 47 2.63 -13.91 -18.37
CA GLY A 47 3.25 -13.91 -19.68
C GLY A 47 2.31 -13.42 -20.78
N ASP A 48 1.06 -13.92 -20.79
CA ASP A 48 0.04 -13.51 -21.76
C ASP A 48 -0.32 -12.01 -21.62
N LEU A 49 -0.41 -11.51 -20.39
CA LEU A 49 -0.69 -10.12 -20.12
C LEU A 49 0.40 -9.19 -20.67
N VAL A 50 1.66 -9.55 -20.40
CA VAL A 50 2.82 -8.76 -20.84
C VAL A 50 3.03 -8.86 -22.35
N GLN A 51 2.79 -10.05 -22.95
CA GLN A 51 2.93 -10.26 -24.40
C GLN A 51 1.93 -9.39 -25.19
N ASN A 52 0.72 -9.16 -24.67
CA ASN A 52 -0.28 -8.31 -25.30
C ASN A 52 0.19 -6.84 -25.45
N GLU A 53 1.21 -6.41 -24.70
CA GLU A 53 1.87 -5.10 -24.83
C GLU A 53 3.05 -5.11 -25.84
N ASN A 54 3.17 -6.15 -26.69
CA ASN A 54 4.24 -6.34 -27.66
C ASN A 54 5.66 -6.36 -27.06
N VAL A 55 5.80 -6.89 -25.86
CA VAL A 55 7.06 -7.04 -25.15
C VAL A 55 7.79 -8.28 -25.64
N GLN A 56 9.08 -8.15 -25.97
CA GLN A 56 9.95 -9.27 -26.37
C GLN A 56 11.00 -9.58 -25.32
N ARG A 57 11.29 -8.63 -24.42
CA ARG A 57 12.27 -8.78 -23.35
C ARG A 57 11.76 -8.21 -22.04
N ALA A 58 12.05 -8.86 -20.95
CA ALA A 58 11.67 -8.44 -19.61
C ALA A 58 12.83 -8.57 -18.62
N VAL A 59 12.82 -7.74 -17.57
CA VAL A 59 13.66 -7.90 -16.39
C VAL A 59 12.75 -8.10 -15.19
N VAL A 60 12.90 -9.23 -14.52
CA VAL A 60 12.24 -9.54 -13.25
C VAL A 60 13.14 -9.09 -12.10
N VAL A 61 12.69 -8.10 -11.34
CA VAL A 61 13.36 -7.63 -10.12
C VAL A 61 12.57 -8.12 -8.91
N SER A 62 13.23 -8.86 -8.01
CA SER A 62 12.60 -9.37 -6.78
C SER A 62 13.57 -9.30 -5.61
N ASP A 63 13.06 -9.34 -4.37
CA ASP A 63 13.94 -9.57 -3.25
C ASP A 63 14.31 -11.06 -3.10
N GLN A 64 15.34 -11.34 -2.30
CA GLN A 64 15.87 -12.70 -2.14
C GLN A 64 14.84 -13.66 -1.53
N SER A 65 13.87 -13.18 -0.74
CA SER A 65 12.90 -14.04 -0.05
C SER A 65 11.88 -14.66 -1.02
N VAL A 66 11.54 -13.96 -2.11
CA VAL A 66 10.53 -14.40 -3.09
C VAL A 66 11.12 -14.73 -4.47
N ASN A 67 12.42 -14.53 -4.66
CA ASN A 67 13.08 -14.71 -5.96
C ASN A 67 12.95 -16.15 -6.50
N GLU A 68 13.13 -17.16 -5.65
CA GLU A 68 13.09 -18.57 -6.07
C GLU A 68 11.68 -19.19 -6.04
N SER A 69 10.71 -18.49 -5.52
CA SER A 69 9.28 -18.86 -5.54
C SER A 69 8.53 -18.05 -6.60
N HIS A 70 7.99 -16.93 -6.22
CA HIS A 70 7.15 -16.07 -7.08
C HIS A 70 7.94 -15.48 -8.26
N GLY A 71 9.20 -15.06 -8.05
CA GLY A 71 10.07 -14.56 -9.12
C GLY A 71 10.32 -15.63 -10.20
N ARG A 72 10.54 -16.88 -9.80
CA ARG A 72 10.67 -18.02 -10.74
C ARG A 72 9.39 -18.28 -11.52
N THR A 73 8.22 -18.29 -10.85
CA THR A 73 6.92 -18.51 -11.50
C THR A 73 6.67 -17.46 -12.57
N VAL A 74 6.88 -16.17 -12.25
CA VAL A 74 6.77 -15.07 -13.20
C VAL A 74 7.73 -15.25 -14.39
N THR A 75 8.99 -15.60 -14.11
CA THR A 75 9.99 -15.85 -15.16
C THR A 75 9.56 -16.97 -16.10
N GLN A 76 9.08 -18.09 -15.56
CA GLN A 76 8.62 -19.23 -16.36
C GLN A 76 7.41 -18.87 -17.22
N SER A 77 6.45 -18.11 -16.68
CA SER A 77 5.28 -17.64 -17.42
C SER A 77 5.67 -16.75 -18.61
N LEU A 78 6.62 -15.82 -18.43
CA LEU A 78 7.13 -14.96 -19.49
C LEU A 78 7.86 -15.77 -20.58
N GLN A 79 8.71 -16.72 -20.16
CA GLN A 79 9.45 -17.59 -21.09
C GLN A 79 8.53 -18.50 -21.90
N ALA A 80 7.42 -18.98 -21.31
CA ALA A 80 6.43 -19.82 -21.99
C ALA A 80 5.79 -19.13 -23.23
N VAL A 81 5.73 -17.79 -23.23
CA VAL A 81 5.26 -16.98 -24.35
C VAL A 81 6.42 -16.35 -25.17
N SER A 82 7.61 -16.93 -25.08
CA SER A 82 8.81 -16.55 -25.84
C SER A 82 9.37 -15.14 -25.51
N ILE A 83 9.09 -14.60 -24.33
CA ILE A 83 9.73 -13.37 -23.84
C ILE A 83 11.12 -13.75 -23.24
N THR A 84 12.18 -13.06 -23.68
CA THR A 84 13.52 -13.20 -23.09
C THR A 84 13.54 -12.55 -21.72
N VAL A 85 14.01 -13.24 -20.67
CA VAL A 85 13.95 -12.76 -19.30
C VAL A 85 15.34 -12.75 -18.65
N ASP A 86 15.70 -11.58 -18.12
CA ASP A 86 16.79 -11.42 -17.15
C ASP A 86 16.20 -11.34 -15.73
N ARG A 87 16.93 -11.83 -14.72
CA ARG A 87 16.54 -11.78 -13.31
C ARG A 87 17.54 -10.98 -12.50
N LEU A 88 17.06 -10.07 -11.69
CA LEU A 88 17.86 -9.31 -10.72
C LEU A 88 17.25 -9.48 -9.33
N SER A 89 18.09 -9.62 -8.33
CA SER A 89 17.68 -9.78 -6.95
C SER A 89 18.22 -8.65 -6.09
N ILE A 90 17.40 -8.16 -5.13
CA ILE A 90 17.79 -7.18 -4.13
C ILE A 90 17.77 -7.83 -2.73
N PRO A 91 18.53 -7.31 -1.76
CA PRO A 91 18.38 -7.74 -0.37
C PRO A 91 16.96 -7.45 0.16
N PRO A 92 16.40 -8.29 1.04
CA PRO A 92 15.10 -8.03 1.64
C PRO A 92 15.17 -6.89 2.66
N GLY A 93 14.01 -6.23 2.89
CA GLY A 93 13.85 -5.23 3.94
C GLY A 93 14.00 -3.78 3.48
N GLU A 94 13.53 -2.87 4.33
CA GLU A 94 13.40 -1.43 4.05
C GLU A 94 14.74 -0.73 3.75
N THR A 95 15.86 -1.27 4.23
CA THR A 95 17.22 -0.74 3.97
C THR A 95 17.60 -0.80 2.49
N SER A 96 17.02 -1.71 1.72
CA SER A 96 17.23 -1.82 0.27
C SER A 96 16.56 -0.70 -0.52
N LYS A 97 15.59 -0.01 0.06
CA LYS A 97 14.92 1.14 -0.55
C LYS A 97 15.79 2.39 -0.48
N SER A 98 16.91 2.39 -1.22
CA SER A 98 18.00 3.37 -1.10
C SER A 98 18.54 3.80 -2.47
N LEU A 99 19.28 4.96 -2.50
CA LEU A 99 19.98 5.40 -3.69
C LEU A 99 21.11 4.45 -4.09
N VAL A 100 21.76 3.82 -3.11
CA VAL A 100 22.85 2.85 -3.38
C VAL A 100 22.33 1.65 -4.16
N GLU A 101 21.19 1.12 -3.75
CA GLU A 101 20.58 0.00 -4.45
C GLU A 101 19.99 0.42 -5.81
N SER A 102 19.49 1.66 -5.92
CA SER A 102 19.09 2.24 -7.21
C SER A 102 20.26 2.32 -8.19
N GLU A 103 21.40 2.82 -7.74
CA GLU A 103 22.62 2.91 -8.56
C GLU A 103 23.09 1.53 -9.02
N ARG A 104 23.06 0.53 -8.14
CA ARG A 104 23.37 -0.85 -8.50
C ARG A 104 22.45 -1.37 -9.60
N LEU A 105 21.14 -1.16 -9.47
CA LEU A 105 20.16 -1.60 -10.48
C LEU A 105 20.32 -0.83 -11.81
N TRP A 106 20.59 0.48 -11.81
CA TRP A 106 20.88 1.23 -13.05
C TRP A 106 22.12 0.69 -13.76
N ASN A 107 23.20 0.37 -13.02
CA ASN A 107 24.40 -0.23 -13.59
C ASN A 107 24.12 -1.61 -14.18
N GLU A 108 23.31 -2.44 -13.52
CA GLU A 108 22.88 -3.73 -14.08
C GLU A 108 22.02 -3.55 -15.34
N PHE A 109 21.10 -2.60 -15.37
CA PHE A 109 20.31 -2.30 -16.56
C PHE A 109 21.19 -1.84 -17.74
N ALA A 110 22.22 -1.03 -17.46
CA ALA A 110 23.18 -0.61 -18.46
C ALA A 110 24.03 -1.79 -18.95
N ARG A 111 24.51 -2.66 -18.06
CA ARG A 111 25.28 -3.88 -18.40
C ARG A 111 24.46 -4.85 -19.27
N LEU A 112 23.18 -4.99 -18.94
CA LEU A 112 22.23 -5.80 -19.71
C LEU A 112 21.76 -5.13 -21.00
N GLN A 113 22.17 -3.89 -21.27
CA GLN A 113 21.75 -3.11 -22.45
C GLN A 113 20.20 -3.00 -22.57
N ILE A 114 19.54 -2.70 -21.43
CA ILE A 114 18.10 -2.54 -21.38
C ILE A 114 17.67 -1.31 -22.19
N ASP A 115 16.72 -1.50 -23.07
CA ASP A 115 16.12 -0.46 -23.90
C ASP A 115 14.68 -0.09 -23.44
N ARG A 116 14.09 0.91 -24.11
CA ARG A 116 12.73 1.40 -23.79
C ARG A 116 11.59 0.41 -24.12
N LYS A 117 11.88 -0.66 -24.83
CA LYS A 117 10.89 -1.71 -25.16
C LYS A 117 10.90 -2.85 -24.16
N THR A 118 11.91 -2.88 -23.27
CA THR A 118 12.04 -3.89 -22.23
C THR A 118 11.03 -3.61 -21.11
N ALA A 119 10.27 -4.62 -20.72
CA ALA A 119 9.37 -4.54 -19.56
C ALA A 119 10.12 -4.83 -18.26
N ILE A 120 9.90 -4.02 -17.24
CA ILE A 120 10.41 -4.25 -15.89
C ILE A 120 9.27 -4.81 -15.04
N LEU A 121 9.49 -5.95 -14.38
CA LEU A 121 8.50 -6.56 -13.48
C LEU A 121 9.03 -6.50 -12.04
N ALA A 122 8.35 -5.76 -11.18
CA ALA A 122 8.66 -5.68 -9.75
C ALA A 122 7.87 -6.77 -9.01
N VAL A 123 8.54 -7.86 -8.61
CA VAL A 123 7.93 -9.02 -7.95
C VAL A 123 8.30 -9.03 -6.48
N GLY A 124 7.40 -8.57 -5.60
CA GLY A 124 7.70 -8.50 -4.17
C GLY A 124 6.75 -7.60 -3.38
N GLY A 125 7.17 -7.21 -2.19
CA GLY A 125 6.47 -6.25 -1.35
C GLY A 125 6.65 -4.79 -1.80
N GLY A 126 6.16 -3.85 -0.99
CA GLY A 126 6.23 -2.41 -1.27
C GLY A 126 7.65 -1.89 -1.53
N VAL A 127 8.64 -2.42 -0.82
CA VAL A 127 10.07 -2.05 -1.02
C VAL A 127 10.51 -2.35 -2.45
N VAL A 128 10.21 -3.55 -2.95
CA VAL A 128 10.55 -3.96 -4.33
C VAL A 128 9.81 -3.10 -5.34
N GLY A 129 8.50 -2.89 -5.12
CA GLY A 129 7.65 -2.07 -6.01
C GLY A 129 8.13 -0.63 -6.12
N ASP A 130 8.39 0.02 -4.98
CA ASP A 130 8.80 1.42 -4.92
C ASP A 130 10.19 1.65 -5.50
N LEU A 131 11.18 0.84 -5.09
CA LEU A 131 12.55 0.93 -5.60
C LEU A 131 12.60 0.65 -7.10
N THR A 132 12.03 -0.47 -7.55
CA THR A 132 12.06 -0.85 -8.97
C THR A 132 11.29 0.15 -9.82
N GLY A 133 10.18 0.69 -9.30
CA GLY A 133 9.41 1.74 -9.95
C GLY A 133 10.21 3.03 -10.12
N PHE A 134 10.96 3.44 -9.10
CA PHE A 134 11.84 4.60 -9.17
C PHE A 134 13.00 4.40 -10.15
N VAL A 135 13.62 3.23 -10.13
CA VAL A 135 14.68 2.87 -11.09
C VAL A 135 14.13 2.87 -12.52
N ALA A 136 12.96 2.29 -12.76
CA ALA A 136 12.30 2.28 -14.07
C ALA A 136 11.92 3.69 -14.53
N ALA A 137 11.41 4.54 -13.64
CA ALA A 137 11.04 5.92 -13.95
C ALA A 137 12.23 6.78 -14.40
N THR A 138 13.42 6.50 -13.88
CA THR A 138 14.60 7.33 -14.07
C THR A 138 15.57 6.79 -15.13
N PHE A 139 15.65 5.47 -15.32
CA PHE A 139 16.50 4.86 -16.34
C PHE A 139 15.98 5.18 -17.76
N SER A 140 16.86 5.68 -18.63
CA SER A 140 16.54 6.07 -20.02
C SER A 140 15.34 7.00 -20.16
N ARG A 141 15.02 7.79 -19.12
CA ARG A 141 13.87 8.70 -18.99
C ARG A 141 12.52 7.98 -18.96
N GLY A 142 12.51 6.73 -18.52
CA GLY A 142 11.31 5.95 -18.27
C GLY A 142 11.24 4.65 -19.03
N LEU A 143 11.10 3.56 -18.27
CA LEU A 143 10.80 2.21 -18.74
C LEU A 143 9.38 1.83 -18.34
N GLN A 144 8.75 0.94 -19.10
CA GLN A 144 7.48 0.36 -18.68
C GLN A 144 7.68 -0.58 -17.48
N ILE A 145 6.81 -0.45 -16.48
CA ILE A 145 6.84 -1.27 -15.28
C ILE A 145 5.53 -2.01 -15.09
N TRP A 146 5.62 -3.25 -14.60
CA TRP A 146 4.52 -4.05 -14.07
C TRP A 146 4.74 -4.28 -12.59
N GLN A 147 3.69 -4.09 -11.80
CA GLN A 147 3.72 -4.40 -10.37
C GLN A 147 3.15 -5.80 -10.14
N VAL A 148 3.91 -6.64 -9.45
CA VAL A 148 3.53 -8.00 -9.08
C VAL A 148 3.65 -8.13 -7.55
N PRO A 149 2.69 -7.52 -6.82
CA PRO A 149 2.75 -7.45 -5.36
C PRO A 149 2.54 -8.82 -4.72
N THR A 150 3.43 -9.19 -3.80
CA THR A 150 3.39 -10.48 -3.09
C THR A 150 3.07 -10.35 -1.59
N THR A 151 2.95 -9.12 -1.06
CA THR A 151 2.49 -8.84 0.30
C THR A 151 1.12 -8.21 0.27
N LEU A 152 0.34 -8.35 1.36
CA LEU A 152 -1.01 -7.79 1.43
C LEU A 152 -1.00 -6.26 1.29
N VAL A 153 -0.10 -5.55 2.02
CA VAL A 153 0.06 -4.09 1.87
C VAL A 153 0.31 -3.70 0.41
N ALA A 154 1.15 -4.46 -0.29
CA ALA A 154 1.44 -4.13 -1.68
C ALA A 154 0.24 -4.40 -2.60
N GLN A 155 -0.53 -5.47 -2.39
CA GLN A 155 -1.70 -5.79 -3.20
C GLN A 155 -2.83 -4.78 -3.04
N VAL A 156 -3.05 -4.28 -1.82
CA VAL A 156 -4.17 -3.38 -1.53
C VAL A 156 -3.77 -1.90 -1.57
N ASP A 157 -2.47 -1.59 -1.47
CA ASP A 157 -2.00 -0.21 -1.33
C ASP A 157 -0.82 0.12 -2.24
N SER A 158 0.44 -0.18 -1.90
CA SER A 158 1.62 0.45 -2.47
C SER A 158 1.79 0.22 -3.99
N ALA A 159 1.34 -0.90 -4.56
CA ALA A 159 1.42 -1.16 -6.00
C ALA A 159 0.47 -0.30 -6.85
N ILE A 160 -0.46 0.45 -6.24
CA ILE A 160 -1.53 1.18 -6.91
C ILE A 160 -1.30 2.70 -6.79
N GLY A 161 -1.35 3.42 -7.92
CA GLY A 161 -1.29 4.89 -7.93
C GLY A 161 0.09 5.47 -8.20
N GLY A 162 1.05 4.65 -8.63
CA GLY A 162 2.30 5.07 -9.25
C GLY A 162 3.28 5.84 -8.36
N LYS A 163 3.07 5.87 -7.03
CA LYS A 163 4.08 6.42 -6.12
C LYS A 163 5.27 5.49 -6.06
N THR A 164 6.42 5.95 -6.51
CA THR A 164 7.67 5.20 -6.45
C THR A 164 8.74 6.05 -5.80
N GLY A 165 9.69 5.44 -5.10
CA GLY A 165 10.69 6.25 -4.43
C GLY A 165 11.65 5.44 -3.56
N VAL A 166 12.59 6.19 -2.97
CA VAL A 166 13.64 5.67 -2.10
C VAL A 166 13.77 6.53 -0.85
N ASN A 167 14.40 5.96 0.15
CA ASN A 167 14.66 6.61 1.43
C ASN A 167 15.98 7.38 1.39
N LEU A 168 16.03 8.45 2.17
CA LEU A 168 17.26 9.18 2.50
C LEU A 168 17.52 9.05 4.00
N PRO A 169 18.76 9.34 4.46
CA PRO A 169 19.04 9.46 5.90
C PRO A 169 18.14 10.48 6.61
N ALA A 170 17.66 11.49 5.89
CA ALA A 170 16.79 12.54 6.40
C ALA A 170 15.31 12.10 6.57
N GLY A 171 14.87 11.01 5.93
CA GLY A 171 13.50 10.51 6.03
C GLY A 171 13.11 9.54 4.93
N LYS A 172 12.00 8.83 5.16
CA LYS A 172 11.43 7.88 4.20
C LYS A 172 10.76 8.62 3.03
N ASN A 173 10.82 8.04 1.82
CA ASN A 173 10.05 8.43 0.64
C ASN A 173 10.24 9.89 0.17
N LEU A 174 11.37 10.54 0.51
CA LEU A 174 11.62 11.94 0.14
C LEU A 174 12.05 12.11 -1.32
N VAL A 175 12.58 11.07 -1.94
CA VAL A 175 13.00 11.07 -3.35
C VAL A 175 12.20 10.05 -4.10
N GLY A 176 11.50 10.47 -5.15
CA GLY A 176 10.64 9.57 -5.92
C GLY A 176 10.05 10.21 -7.18
N ALA A 177 9.20 9.45 -7.83
CA ALA A 177 8.46 9.87 -9.01
C ALA A 177 7.03 9.29 -8.98
N PHE A 178 6.09 10.00 -9.61
CA PHE A 178 4.81 9.41 -10.00
C PHE A 178 5.02 8.67 -11.33
N TRP A 179 5.10 7.34 -11.26
CA TRP A 179 5.32 6.49 -12.42
C TRP A 179 4.31 5.34 -12.46
N GLN A 180 3.27 5.51 -13.29
CA GLN A 180 2.19 4.54 -13.34
C GLN A 180 2.63 3.21 -13.97
N PRO A 181 2.21 2.06 -13.42
CA PRO A 181 2.50 0.76 -14.00
C PRO A 181 1.67 0.54 -15.28
N ARG A 182 2.11 -0.37 -16.15
CA ARG A 182 1.31 -0.89 -17.27
C ARG A 182 0.22 -1.84 -16.80
N GLY A 183 0.43 -2.48 -15.68
CA GLY A 183 -0.54 -3.32 -15.00
C GLY A 183 -0.06 -3.71 -13.62
N VAL A 184 -1.02 -4.10 -12.79
CA VAL A 184 -0.78 -4.68 -11.46
C VAL A 184 -1.37 -6.09 -11.47
N VAL A 185 -0.60 -7.10 -11.04
CA VAL A 185 -1.05 -8.49 -10.97
C VAL A 185 -0.99 -8.96 -9.53
N ALA A 186 -2.11 -8.83 -8.83
CA ALA A 186 -2.29 -9.21 -7.42
C ALA A 186 -2.81 -10.64 -7.32
N ASP A 187 -1.91 -11.59 -7.15
CA ASP A 187 -2.24 -13.00 -6.93
C ASP A 187 -2.39 -13.28 -5.44
N ILE A 188 -3.62 -13.54 -4.98
CA ILE A 188 -3.90 -13.81 -3.57
C ILE A 188 -3.25 -15.10 -3.08
N SER A 189 -2.85 -16.02 -3.97
CA SER A 189 -2.14 -17.24 -3.57
C SER A 189 -0.77 -16.96 -2.97
N THR A 190 -0.13 -15.84 -3.31
CA THR A 190 1.15 -15.40 -2.74
C THR A 190 1.05 -15.13 -1.25
N LEU A 191 -0.12 -14.72 -0.77
CA LEU A 191 -0.38 -14.42 0.63
C LEU A 191 -0.32 -15.68 1.53
N LYS A 192 -0.42 -16.89 0.95
CA LYS A 192 -0.30 -18.15 1.72
C LYS A 192 1.10 -18.35 2.30
N SER A 193 2.12 -17.89 1.59
CA SER A 193 3.53 -17.98 2.01
C SER A 193 4.01 -16.76 2.78
N LEU A 194 3.18 -15.70 2.87
CA LEU A 194 3.53 -14.48 3.60
C LEU A 194 3.54 -14.75 5.11
N PRO A 195 4.61 -14.39 5.86
CA PRO A 195 4.64 -14.53 7.31
C PRO A 195 3.44 -13.88 7.99
N ASP A 196 2.92 -14.50 9.06
CA ASP A 196 1.70 -14.04 9.73
C ASP A 196 1.77 -12.58 10.18
N ARG A 197 2.88 -12.15 10.77
CA ARG A 197 3.05 -10.77 11.22
C ARG A 197 2.91 -9.78 10.06
N GLU A 198 3.49 -10.09 8.90
CA GLU A 198 3.39 -9.26 7.68
C GLU A 198 1.97 -9.26 7.10
N TYR A 199 1.30 -10.42 7.12
CA TYR A 199 -0.09 -10.53 6.67
C TYR A 199 -1.02 -9.69 7.54
N ILE A 200 -0.92 -9.86 8.88
CA ILE A 200 -1.73 -9.12 9.85
C ILE A 200 -1.46 -7.62 9.72
N SER A 201 -0.20 -7.21 9.63
CA SER A 201 0.18 -5.83 9.40
C SER A 201 -0.56 -5.24 8.18
N GLY A 202 -0.65 -6.00 7.09
CA GLY A 202 -1.36 -5.56 5.88
C GLY A 202 -2.87 -5.33 6.07
N LEU A 203 -3.50 -6.01 7.04
CA LEU A 203 -4.92 -5.84 7.33
C LEU A 203 -5.26 -4.45 7.87
N ALA A 204 -4.30 -3.72 8.45
CA ALA A 204 -4.53 -2.34 8.89
C ALA A 204 -4.93 -1.43 7.72
N GLU A 205 -4.28 -1.57 6.57
CA GLU A 205 -4.63 -0.82 5.36
C GLU A 205 -6.02 -1.18 4.83
N VAL A 206 -6.42 -2.43 4.97
CA VAL A 206 -7.75 -2.90 4.58
C VAL A 206 -8.83 -2.27 5.47
N VAL A 207 -8.65 -2.32 6.81
CA VAL A 207 -9.56 -1.67 7.77
C VAL A 207 -9.63 -0.16 7.51
N LYS A 208 -8.51 0.46 7.20
CA LYS A 208 -8.46 1.87 6.82
C LYS A 208 -9.46 2.18 5.69
N TYR A 209 -9.47 1.42 4.60
CA TYR A 209 -10.39 1.67 3.48
C TYR A 209 -11.86 1.58 3.88
N GLY A 210 -12.24 0.59 4.69
CA GLY A 210 -13.60 0.51 5.23
C GLY A 210 -13.97 1.74 6.04
N MET A 211 -13.06 2.18 6.93
CA MET A 211 -13.32 3.33 7.80
C MET A 211 -13.44 4.66 7.05
N ILE A 212 -12.65 4.87 5.99
CA ILE A 212 -12.57 6.19 5.32
C ILE A 212 -13.44 6.32 4.08
N LEU A 213 -13.86 5.21 3.43
CA LEU A 213 -14.49 5.25 2.11
C LEU A 213 -15.75 4.40 1.98
N ASP A 214 -15.94 3.35 2.81
CA ASP A 214 -16.98 2.36 2.56
C ASP A 214 -17.47 1.68 3.85
N ALA A 215 -18.61 2.16 4.36
CA ALA A 215 -19.22 1.62 5.58
C ALA A 215 -19.71 0.17 5.40
N ASP A 216 -20.19 -0.20 4.21
CA ASP A 216 -20.64 -1.58 3.92
C ASP A 216 -19.45 -2.54 3.91
N PHE A 217 -18.31 -2.09 3.38
CA PHE A 217 -17.07 -2.87 3.43
C PHE A 217 -16.55 -3.00 4.87
N PHE A 218 -16.64 -1.94 5.68
CA PHE A 218 -16.30 -2.03 7.11
C PHE A 218 -17.15 -3.07 7.83
N GLN A 219 -18.47 -3.05 7.63
CA GLN A 219 -19.38 -4.05 8.21
C GLN A 219 -19.05 -5.47 7.71
N TRP A 220 -18.74 -5.62 6.42
CA TRP A 220 -18.33 -6.91 5.86
C TRP A 220 -17.04 -7.44 6.51
N LEU A 221 -16.08 -6.54 6.81
CA LEU A 221 -14.84 -6.90 7.52
C LEU A 221 -15.14 -7.41 8.94
N GLU A 222 -16.07 -6.77 9.67
CA GLU A 222 -16.51 -7.24 10.99
C GLU A 222 -17.12 -8.64 10.90
N ASP A 223 -18.03 -8.86 9.96
CA ASP A 223 -18.73 -10.13 9.78
C ASP A 223 -17.80 -11.28 9.34
N ARG A 224 -16.68 -10.96 8.70
CA ARG A 224 -15.74 -11.91 8.10
C ARG A 224 -14.37 -11.95 8.77
N ALA A 225 -14.17 -11.25 9.89
CA ALA A 225 -12.86 -11.10 10.51
C ALA A 225 -12.13 -12.44 10.76
N HIS A 226 -12.84 -13.48 11.20
CA HIS A 226 -12.25 -14.81 11.41
C HIS A 226 -11.81 -15.46 10.10
N SER A 227 -12.66 -15.49 9.07
CA SER A 227 -12.30 -16.09 7.78
C SER A 227 -11.18 -15.34 7.05
N ILE A 228 -11.11 -14.02 7.25
CA ILE A 228 -9.98 -13.18 6.81
C ILE A 228 -8.70 -13.60 7.55
N ARG A 229 -8.77 -13.74 8.86
CA ARG A 229 -7.64 -14.15 9.69
C ARG A 229 -7.08 -15.52 9.26
N GLU A 230 -7.96 -16.46 8.93
CA GLU A 230 -7.62 -17.79 8.44
C GLU A 230 -7.22 -17.83 6.95
N ARG A 231 -7.16 -16.66 6.30
CA ARG A 231 -6.80 -16.51 4.87
C ARG A 231 -7.70 -17.31 3.94
N GLU A 232 -9.00 -17.39 4.26
CA GLU A 232 -9.96 -18.06 3.40
C GLU A 232 -9.98 -17.43 2.01
N LYS A 233 -9.91 -18.25 0.98
CA LYS A 233 -9.72 -17.81 -0.42
C LYS A 233 -10.77 -16.80 -0.88
N GLU A 234 -12.05 -17.05 -0.60
CA GLU A 234 -13.14 -16.18 -1.03
C GLU A 234 -13.06 -14.82 -0.31
N SER A 235 -12.78 -14.85 1.00
CA SER A 235 -12.60 -13.65 1.81
C SER A 235 -11.39 -12.83 1.37
N LEU A 236 -10.26 -13.49 1.07
CA LEU A 236 -9.07 -12.81 0.52
C LEU A 236 -9.34 -12.16 -0.83
N ASN A 237 -10.02 -12.90 -1.73
CA ASN A 237 -10.29 -12.36 -3.07
C ASN A 237 -11.18 -11.12 -3.00
N HIS A 238 -12.24 -11.15 -2.18
CA HIS A 238 -13.12 -9.99 -1.98
C HIS A 238 -12.38 -8.83 -1.32
N LEU A 239 -11.62 -9.09 -0.26
CA LEU A 239 -10.85 -8.10 0.49
C LEU A 239 -9.85 -7.36 -0.41
N VAL A 240 -9.03 -8.10 -1.17
CA VAL A 240 -8.01 -7.50 -2.07
C VAL A 240 -8.69 -6.73 -3.21
N HIS A 241 -9.71 -7.33 -3.83
CA HIS A 241 -10.46 -6.70 -4.91
C HIS A 241 -11.09 -5.38 -4.45
N ARG A 242 -11.87 -5.39 -3.34
CA ARG A 242 -12.56 -4.20 -2.85
C ARG A 242 -11.61 -3.10 -2.41
N SER A 243 -10.54 -3.45 -1.68
CA SER A 243 -9.51 -2.48 -1.30
C SER A 243 -8.85 -1.83 -2.52
N ALA A 244 -8.50 -2.63 -3.53
CA ALA A 244 -7.90 -2.11 -4.77
C ALA A 244 -8.86 -1.20 -5.55
N GLU A 245 -10.17 -1.52 -5.62
CA GLU A 245 -11.20 -0.65 -6.21
C GLU A 245 -11.29 0.69 -5.49
N LEU A 246 -11.36 0.66 -4.16
CA LEU A 246 -11.47 1.87 -3.34
C LEU A 246 -10.24 2.76 -3.54
N LYS A 247 -9.04 2.18 -3.52
CA LYS A 247 -7.82 2.95 -3.81
C LYS A 247 -7.80 3.49 -5.22
N ALA A 248 -8.12 2.68 -6.23
CA ALA A 248 -8.16 3.10 -7.62
C ALA A 248 -9.10 4.29 -7.82
N SER A 249 -10.28 4.28 -7.19
CA SER A 249 -11.24 5.37 -7.28
C SER A 249 -10.72 6.70 -6.72
N VAL A 250 -9.87 6.66 -5.69
CA VAL A 250 -9.22 7.85 -5.14
C VAL A 250 -8.10 8.33 -6.06
N VAL A 251 -7.28 7.40 -6.58
CA VAL A 251 -6.18 7.70 -7.50
C VAL A 251 -6.69 8.30 -8.81
N GLU A 252 -7.77 7.78 -9.37
CA GLU A 252 -8.40 8.33 -10.59
C GLU A 252 -8.79 9.80 -10.44
N ARG A 253 -9.28 10.20 -9.26
CA ARG A 253 -9.72 11.58 -8.99
C ARG A 253 -8.61 12.53 -8.56
N ASP A 254 -7.48 12.00 -8.06
CA ASP A 254 -6.36 12.81 -7.55
C ASP A 254 -5.02 12.08 -7.73
N GLU A 255 -4.63 11.82 -8.99
CA GLU A 255 -3.43 11.07 -9.34
C GLU A 255 -2.17 11.61 -8.63
N ARG A 256 -2.00 12.94 -8.60
CA ARG A 256 -0.76 13.61 -8.15
C ARG A 256 -0.87 14.32 -6.80
N GLU A 257 -1.93 14.06 -6.04
CA GLU A 257 -2.18 14.70 -4.74
C GLU A 257 -2.28 16.24 -4.82
N ILE A 258 -2.87 16.75 -5.88
CA ILE A 258 -3.00 18.21 -6.11
C ILE A 258 -4.28 18.74 -5.48
N THR A 259 -5.40 17.98 -5.58
CA THR A 259 -6.70 18.41 -5.06
C THR A 259 -6.84 18.22 -3.55
N GLY A 260 -5.98 17.39 -2.97
CA GLY A 260 -6.01 17.03 -1.55
C GLY A 260 -7.00 15.88 -1.23
N LEU A 261 -7.74 15.35 -2.22
CA LEU A 261 -8.64 14.22 -2.01
C LEU A 261 -7.88 12.98 -1.50
N ARG A 262 -6.71 12.71 -2.08
CA ARG A 262 -5.86 11.58 -1.72
C ARG A 262 -5.33 11.66 -0.28
N ALA A 263 -5.42 12.83 0.37
CA ALA A 263 -5.04 12.98 1.77
C ALA A 263 -5.92 12.14 2.72
N CYS A 264 -7.15 11.77 2.33
CA CYS A 264 -8.00 10.87 3.10
C CYS A 264 -7.30 9.52 3.40
N LEU A 265 -6.45 9.03 2.48
CA LEU A 265 -5.68 7.81 2.64
C LEU A 265 -4.66 7.86 3.80
N ASN A 266 -4.40 9.06 4.35
CA ASN A 266 -3.51 9.25 5.49
C ASN A 266 -4.21 9.12 6.85
N TYR A 267 -5.43 8.56 6.92
CA TYR A 267 -6.08 8.24 8.18
C TYR A 267 -5.17 7.35 9.05
N GLY A 268 -4.92 7.76 10.29
CA GLY A 268 -3.99 7.12 11.20
C GLY A 268 -2.49 7.41 10.95
N HIS A 269 -2.10 7.77 9.73
CA HIS A 269 -0.69 7.89 9.33
C HIS A 269 0.06 9.04 10.02
N THR A 270 -0.63 10.12 10.40
CA THR A 270 0.01 11.22 11.12
C THR A 270 0.58 10.75 12.47
N PHE A 271 -0.14 9.88 13.16
CA PHE A 271 0.32 9.23 14.38
C PHE A 271 1.31 8.09 14.09
N ALA A 272 0.99 7.24 13.10
CA ALA A 272 1.78 6.06 12.76
C ALA A 272 3.24 6.41 12.44
N HIS A 273 3.50 7.43 11.62
CA HIS A 273 4.85 7.86 11.27
C HIS A 273 5.64 8.34 12.50
N ALA A 274 4.97 9.04 13.44
CA ALA A 274 5.59 9.41 14.68
C ALA A 274 5.93 8.18 15.53
N PHE A 275 5.04 7.19 15.59
CA PHE A 275 5.26 5.94 16.31
C PHE A 275 6.40 5.11 15.70
N GLU A 276 6.45 4.95 14.36
CA GLU A 276 7.55 4.25 13.68
C GLU A 276 8.90 4.93 13.94
N THR A 277 8.93 6.27 13.87
CA THR A 277 10.17 7.03 14.07
C THR A 277 10.68 6.92 15.50
N THR A 278 9.77 7.01 16.47
CA THR A 278 10.10 7.02 17.89
C THR A 278 10.46 5.64 18.41
N ALA A 279 9.75 4.60 17.96
CA ALA A 279 10.04 3.20 18.29
C ALA A 279 11.37 2.70 17.69
N GLY A 280 11.93 3.43 16.75
CA GLY A 280 13.05 2.98 15.92
C GLY A 280 12.58 2.08 14.76
N TYR A 281 13.12 2.35 13.58
CA TYR A 281 12.74 1.64 12.36
C TYR A 281 12.93 0.12 12.52
N GLY A 282 11.88 -0.64 12.17
CA GLY A 282 11.86 -2.11 12.22
C GLY A 282 11.31 -2.70 13.53
N THR A 283 11.10 -1.90 14.57
CA THR A 283 10.46 -2.35 15.84
C THR A 283 8.97 -2.63 15.60
N LEU A 284 8.26 -1.67 15.00
CA LEU A 284 6.89 -1.81 14.53
C LEU A 284 6.90 -1.99 13.01
N LEU A 285 6.08 -2.92 12.51
CA LEU A 285 5.75 -2.97 11.09
C LEU A 285 4.80 -1.80 10.75
N HIS A 286 4.79 -1.39 9.49
CA HIS A 286 3.99 -0.25 9.04
C HIS A 286 2.52 -0.36 9.45
N GLY A 287 1.86 -1.47 9.18
CA GLY A 287 0.45 -1.63 9.54
C GLY A 287 0.20 -1.76 11.05
N GLU A 288 1.18 -2.23 11.84
CA GLU A 288 1.09 -2.18 13.30
C GLU A 288 1.05 -0.72 13.79
N ALA A 289 1.93 0.12 13.25
CA ALA A 289 1.93 1.55 13.55
C ALA A 289 0.65 2.25 13.05
N VAL A 290 0.15 1.89 11.85
CA VAL A 290 -1.11 2.41 11.30
C VAL A 290 -2.30 2.00 12.16
N SER A 291 -2.34 0.77 12.67
CA SER A 291 -3.40 0.32 13.60
C SER A 291 -3.44 1.17 14.86
N LEU A 292 -2.29 1.37 15.53
CA LEU A 292 -2.16 2.27 16.67
C LEU A 292 -2.54 3.70 16.32
N GLY A 293 -2.11 4.18 15.16
CA GLY A 293 -2.42 5.51 14.66
C GLY A 293 -3.91 5.71 14.38
N MET A 294 -4.59 4.70 13.83
CA MET A 294 -6.05 4.73 13.65
C MET A 294 -6.78 4.74 14.99
N MET A 295 -6.29 4.02 16.01
CA MET A 295 -6.86 4.07 17.35
C MET A 295 -6.71 5.45 18.00
N ALA A 296 -5.54 6.08 17.87
CA ALA A 296 -5.35 7.45 18.34
C ALA A 296 -6.26 8.44 17.59
N ALA A 297 -6.38 8.29 16.27
CA ALA A 297 -7.19 9.18 15.43
C ALA A 297 -8.71 9.07 15.73
N VAL A 298 -9.24 7.84 15.89
CA VAL A 298 -10.67 7.65 16.19
C VAL A 298 -11.02 8.15 17.59
N ARG A 299 -10.14 7.97 18.58
CA ARG A 299 -10.33 8.48 19.95
C ARG A 299 -10.23 10.01 19.99
N LEU A 300 -9.30 10.59 19.20
CA LEU A 300 -9.22 12.04 19.04
C LEU A 300 -10.52 12.59 18.41
N ALA A 301 -11.03 11.96 17.37
CA ALA A 301 -12.30 12.34 16.74
C ALA A 301 -13.47 12.28 17.74
N CYS A 302 -13.55 11.24 18.56
CA CYS A 302 -14.56 11.12 19.63
C CYS A 302 -14.41 12.23 20.67
N SER A 303 -13.18 12.59 21.08
CA SER A 303 -12.94 13.69 22.05
C SER A 303 -13.27 15.09 21.49
N LEU A 304 -13.43 15.21 20.18
CA LEU A 304 -13.87 16.40 19.46
C LEU A 304 -15.38 16.37 19.14
N ASP A 305 -16.13 15.42 19.71
CA ASP A 305 -17.57 15.21 19.44
C ASP A 305 -17.92 15.02 17.95
N LEU A 306 -16.97 14.49 17.14
CA LEU A 306 -17.20 14.22 15.72
C LEU A 306 -17.93 12.89 15.50
N LEU A 307 -17.79 11.93 16.42
CA LEU A 307 -18.42 10.61 16.33
C LEU A 307 -18.67 9.99 17.73
N ASP A 308 -19.58 9.01 17.74
CA ASP A 308 -19.95 8.30 18.97
C ASP A 308 -18.88 7.30 19.42
N GLN A 309 -18.83 7.06 20.73
CA GLN A 309 -17.97 6.07 21.35
C GLN A 309 -18.16 4.64 20.75
N THR A 310 -19.36 4.32 20.29
CA THR A 310 -19.68 3.04 19.63
C THR A 310 -18.82 2.78 18.38
N VAL A 311 -18.43 3.82 17.63
CA VAL A 311 -17.54 3.69 16.46
C VAL A 311 -16.13 3.35 16.90
N VAL A 312 -15.66 3.97 18.00
CA VAL A 312 -14.35 3.65 18.60
C VAL A 312 -14.29 2.18 19.00
N GLU A 313 -15.34 1.69 19.67
CA GLU A 313 -15.44 0.30 20.13
C GLU A 313 -15.50 -0.70 18.97
N ARG A 314 -16.23 -0.38 17.91
CA ARG A 314 -16.31 -1.21 16.71
C ARG A 314 -14.96 -1.32 16.02
N GLN A 315 -14.29 -0.18 15.80
CA GLN A 315 -12.96 -0.20 15.18
C GLN A 315 -11.95 -0.97 16.04
N GLN A 316 -11.92 -0.72 17.34
CA GLN A 316 -11.04 -1.43 18.25
C GLN A 316 -11.27 -2.94 18.19
N LYS A 317 -12.52 -3.39 18.32
CA LYS A 317 -12.89 -4.81 18.26
C LYS A 317 -12.50 -5.46 16.94
N LEU A 318 -12.69 -4.77 15.81
CA LEU A 318 -12.28 -5.28 14.50
C LEU A 318 -10.76 -5.47 14.42
N LEU A 319 -9.98 -4.46 14.81
CA LEU A 319 -8.51 -4.52 14.82
C LEU A 319 -8.01 -5.67 15.72
N GLU A 320 -8.54 -5.80 16.94
CA GLU A 320 -8.19 -6.88 17.87
C GLU A 320 -8.54 -8.27 17.29
N THR A 321 -9.72 -8.43 16.69
CA THR A 321 -10.15 -9.69 16.08
C THR A 321 -9.25 -10.10 14.92
N LEU A 322 -8.77 -9.13 14.15
CA LEU A 322 -7.80 -9.34 13.08
C LEU A 322 -6.36 -9.57 13.60
N GLY A 323 -6.11 -9.40 14.90
CA GLY A 323 -4.80 -9.59 15.54
C GLY A 323 -3.88 -8.36 15.44
N LEU A 324 -4.42 -7.19 15.11
CA LEU A 324 -3.69 -5.94 15.05
C LEU A 324 -3.56 -5.31 16.46
N PRO A 325 -2.44 -4.65 16.78
CA PRO A 325 -2.27 -4.00 18.07
C PRO A 325 -3.15 -2.75 18.16
N VAL A 326 -3.83 -2.57 19.30
CA VAL A 326 -4.61 -1.37 19.63
C VAL A 326 -3.98 -0.56 20.76
N VAL A 327 -3.01 -1.17 21.44
CA VAL A 327 -2.11 -0.56 22.43
C VAL A 327 -0.74 -1.23 22.31
N THR A 328 0.31 -0.56 22.80
CA THR A 328 1.68 -1.12 22.78
C THR A 328 2.53 -0.60 23.93
N PRO A 329 3.36 -1.45 24.56
CA PRO A 329 4.33 -1.01 25.57
C PRO A 329 5.53 -0.29 24.95
N VAL A 330 5.77 -0.44 23.65
CA VAL A 330 6.94 0.14 22.95
C VAL A 330 6.99 1.67 23.04
N LEU A 331 5.84 2.29 23.28
CA LEU A 331 5.69 3.76 23.32
C LEU A 331 5.62 4.32 24.75
N ASN A 332 5.68 3.48 25.81
CA ASN A 332 5.44 3.90 27.20
C ASN A 332 6.45 4.90 27.73
N ASP A 333 7.72 4.73 27.38
CA ASP A 333 8.84 5.53 27.91
C ASP A 333 9.10 6.81 27.10
N ILE A 334 8.20 7.15 26.17
CA ILE A 334 8.40 8.26 25.25
C ILE A 334 7.62 9.48 25.73
N ASP A 335 8.33 10.62 25.80
CA ASP A 335 7.69 11.90 26.12
C ASP A 335 6.68 12.28 25.01
N PRO A 336 5.41 12.53 25.37
CA PRO A 336 4.41 12.99 24.42
C PRO A 336 4.82 14.22 23.60
N ASP A 337 5.64 15.11 24.15
CA ASP A 337 6.16 16.29 23.45
C ASP A 337 7.12 15.92 22.31
N ASP A 338 7.82 14.79 22.41
CA ASP A 338 8.69 14.32 21.34
C ASP A 338 7.88 13.79 20.16
N PHE A 339 6.73 13.16 20.40
CA PHE A 339 5.80 12.82 19.30
C PHE A 339 5.32 14.08 18.55
N LEU A 340 4.92 15.11 19.28
CA LEU A 340 4.48 16.37 18.66
C LEU A 340 5.57 17.02 17.82
N LYS A 341 6.83 17.01 18.27
CA LYS A 341 7.98 17.50 17.52
C LYS A 341 8.21 16.71 16.22
N ILE A 342 8.10 15.37 16.29
CA ILE A 342 8.26 14.49 15.13
C ILE A 342 7.11 14.72 14.15
N MET A 343 5.87 14.75 14.62
CA MET A 343 4.69 15.02 13.80
C MET A 343 4.79 16.37 13.07
N ALA A 344 5.34 17.39 13.74
CA ALA A 344 5.55 18.71 13.14
C ALA A 344 6.60 18.70 12.03
N ARG A 345 7.61 17.81 12.10
CA ARG A 345 8.67 17.68 11.10
C ARG A 345 8.25 16.84 9.87
N ASP A 346 7.43 15.79 10.10
CA ASP A 346 7.05 14.83 9.05
C ASP A 346 6.08 15.44 8.02
N LYS A 347 5.33 16.45 8.37
CA LYS A 347 4.40 17.10 7.44
C LYS A 347 4.92 18.45 6.98
N LYS A 348 4.99 18.58 5.66
CA LYS A 348 5.02 19.87 4.97
C LYS A 348 3.86 20.71 5.50
N THR A 349 4.09 21.42 6.58
CA THR A 349 3.12 22.31 7.21
C THR A 349 2.77 23.41 6.22
N VAL A 350 1.58 23.35 5.66
CA VAL A 350 1.00 24.54 5.02
C VAL A 350 0.63 25.48 6.16
N GLY A 351 1.48 26.49 6.41
CA GLY A 351 1.26 27.48 7.47
C GLY A 351 1.62 27.03 8.90
N GLY A 352 2.41 25.97 9.10
CA GLY A 352 2.92 25.59 10.44
C GLY A 352 1.97 24.76 11.32
N ASN A 353 0.73 24.44 10.86
CA ASN A 353 -0.25 23.70 11.63
C ASN A 353 -0.26 22.21 11.27
N LEU A 354 -0.36 21.34 12.28
CA LEU A 354 -0.62 19.92 12.10
C LEU A 354 -2.02 19.72 11.51
N ARG A 355 -2.13 18.84 10.52
CA ARG A 355 -3.39 18.43 9.91
C ARG A 355 -3.65 16.97 10.20
N PHE A 356 -4.85 16.66 10.64
CA PHE A 356 -5.29 15.32 10.96
C PHE A 356 -6.41 14.88 10.03
N VAL A 357 -6.37 13.65 9.60
CA VAL A 357 -7.48 12.97 8.92
C VAL A 357 -8.25 12.23 10.00
N LEU A 358 -9.47 12.67 10.28
CA LEU A 358 -10.31 12.16 11.36
C LEU A 358 -11.66 11.68 10.81
N PRO A 359 -12.22 10.56 11.31
CA PRO A 359 -13.54 10.12 10.90
C PRO A 359 -14.64 10.95 11.59
N ASP A 360 -15.68 11.28 10.84
CA ASP A 360 -16.96 11.80 11.35
C ASP A 360 -18.05 10.71 11.35
N LYS A 361 -17.83 9.64 10.64
CA LYS A 361 -18.62 8.41 10.62
C LYS A 361 -17.83 7.29 9.93
N ILE A 362 -18.26 6.04 10.08
CA ILE A 362 -17.72 4.93 9.30
C ILE A 362 -18.01 5.19 7.81
N GLY A 363 -16.99 5.07 6.97
CA GLY A 363 -17.04 5.32 5.52
C GLY A 363 -16.76 6.76 5.12
N HIS A 364 -16.41 7.65 6.06
CA HIS A 364 -16.07 9.03 5.73
C HIS A 364 -15.07 9.66 6.72
N VAL A 365 -14.23 10.56 6.23
CA VAL A 365 -13.25 11.32 7.02
C VAL A 365 -13.21 12.78 6.58
N GLU A 366 -12.83 13.62 7.52
CA GLU A 366 -12.55 15.05 7.32
C GLU A 366 -11.08 15.37 7.62
N ILE A 367 -10.58 16.45 7.04
CA ILE A 367 -9.25 16.98 7.33
C ILE A 367 -9.39 18.15 8.29
N ILE A 368 -8.89 17.99 9.49
CA ILE A 368 -9.02 18.99 10.57
C ILE A 368 -7.62 19.50 10.95
N ASP A 369 -7.50 20.82 11.05
CA ASP A 369 -6.31 21.50 11.54
C ASP A 369 -6.62 22.24 12.86
N ARG A 370 -5.56 22.80 13.50
CA ARG A 370 -5.66 23.61 14.71
C ARG A 370 -6.32 22.90 15.90
N ILE A 371 -6.03 21.61 16.07
CA ILE A 371 -6.49 20.85 17.24
C ILE A 371 -5.59 21.20 18.43
N ASP A 372 -6.20 21.33 19.62
CA ASP A 372 -5.48 21.54 20.86
C ASP A 372 -4.47 20.40 21.12
N GLN A 373 -3.22 20.79 21.38
CA GLN A 373 -2.13 19.84 21.61
C GLN A 373 -2.40 18.90 22.79
N MET A 374 -3.14 19.36 23.81
CA MET A 374 -3.52 18.50 24.94
C MET A 374 -4.43 17.35 24.50
N LEU A 375 -5.37 17.57 23.58
CA LEU A 375 -6.21 16.51 23.03
C LEU A 375 -5.41 15.51 22.21
N VAL A 376 -4.48 16.01 21.38
CA VAL A 376 -3.58 15.16 20.60
C VAL A 376 -2.71 14.29 21.51
N THR A 377 -2.12 14.90 22.54
CA THR A 377 -1.31 14.19 23.54
C THR A 377 -2.14 13.16 24.32
N SER A 378 -3.39 13.49 24.68
CA SER A 378 -4.31 12.56 25.32
C SER A 378 -4.59 11.35 24.41
N ALA A 379 -4.86 11.59 23.12
CA ALA A 379 -5.07 10.52 22.16
C ALA A 379 -3.85 9.59 22.01
N ILE A 380 -2.63 10.14 21.97
CA ILE A 380 -1.38 9.35 21.94
C ILE A 380 -1.28 8.46 23.19
N LYS A 381 -1.54 9.00 24.39
CA LYS A 381 -1.48 8.24 25.64
C LYS A 381 -2.44 7.05 25.67
N THR A 382 -3.55 7.10 24.95
CA THR A 382 -4.54 6.01 24.92
C THR A 382 -4.03 4.74 24.23
N VAL A 383 -3.00 4.83 23.40
CA VAL A 383 -2.39 3.67 22.70
C VAL A 383 -1.13 3.17 23.40
N CYS A 384 -0.67 3.85 24.45
CA CYS A 384 0.35 3.36 25.34
C CYS A 384 -0.29 2.43 26.39
N LEU A 385 0.38 1.34 26.76
CA LEU A 385 -0.08 0.52 27.89
C LEU A 385 0.10 1.34 29.17
N THR A 386 -0.98 1.69 29.86
CA THR A 386 -0.91 2.14 31.24
C THR A 386 -0.50 0.96 32.12
N THR A 387 0.66 1.03 32.74
CA THR A 387 1.07 0.11 33.85
C THR A 387 0.13 0.26 35.04
#